data_6fe6e67d6d5642d531b367cd7a7bc9d8
#
_entry.id   6fe6e67d6d5642d531b367cd7a7bc9d8
#
_cell.length_a   1.000
_cell.length_b   1.000
_cell.length_c   1.000
_cell.angle_alpha   90.00
_cell.angle_beta   90.00
_cell.angle_gamma   90.00
#
_symmetry.space_group_name_H-M   'P 1'
#
loop_
_entity.id
_entity.type
_entity.pdbx_description
1 polymer ?
#
loop_
_entity_poly.entity_id
_entity_poly.type
_entity_poly.pdbx_seq_one_letter_code
_entity_poly.pdbx_strand_id
1 'polypeptide(L)'
;MRETVDTASGIEVMEKQTVIFPKKNRQCAEQLLTEPSEYQKLLSPFFKPISRELLDWQNSPFTQSKEYPEQLTIKACSGNIVRSKSEALIDMFLFKNKIPFRYECELYLGNQIVYPDFTIRHPKTGKVYYWEHFGMMDDKAYVKKTCKKIYSYSTHGIIPSVQLITTYETKENPLLIETVEEILEHYFDVVS
;
A
#
# COMPACT_ATOMS: atom_id res chain seq x y z
N MET A 1 56.39 22.20 17.96
CA MET A 1 55.41 22.29 16.90
C MET A 1 55.35 20.95 16.19
N ARG A 2 54.41 20.15 16.51
CA ARG A 2 54.10 18.87 15.84
C ARG A 2 52.59 18.79 15.73
N GLU A 3 52.11 18.95 14.50
CA GLU A 3 50.70 18.68 14.16
C GLU A 3 50.44 17.18 14.19
N THR A 4 49.55 16.76 15.00
CA THR A 4 48.95 15.41 14.95
C THR A 4 47.67 15.50 14.12
N VAL A 5 47.71 14.89 12.94
CA VAL A 5 46.52 14.66 12.10
C VAL A 5 45.78 13.47 12.64
N ASP A 6 44.59 13.71 13.16
CA ASP A 6 43.67 12.66 13.60
C ASP A 6 42.72 12.36 12.43
N THR A 7 42.88 11.17 11.83
CA THR A 7 42.02 10.65 10.78
C THR A 7 40.96 9.77 11.46
N ALA A 8 39.82 10.37 11.77
CA ALA A 8 38.63 9.62 12.15
C ALA A 8 37.51 9.89 11.14
N SER A 9 37.27 8.85 10.35
CA SER A 9 36.05 8.48 9.62
C SER A 9 34.91 9.51 9.63
N GLY A 10 34.83 10.31 8.57
CA GLY A 10 33.66 11.12 8.29
C GLY A 10 32.53 10.28 7.70
N ILE A 11 31.61 9.83 8.54
CA ILE A 11 30.25 9.49 8.10
C ILE A 11 29.48 10.79 8.17
N GLU A 12 29.34 11.47 7.03
CA GLU A 12 28.42 12.58 6.88
C GLU A 12 26.99 12.03 6.98
N VAL A 13 26.38 12.22 8.14
CA VAL A 13 24.94 12.00 8.31
C VAL A 13 24.25 13.14 7.56
N MET A 14 23.77 12.87 6.36
CA MET A 14 22.88 13.81 5.66
C MET A 14 21.58 13.93 6.47
N GLU A 15 21.49 14.98 7.27
CA GLU A 15 20.22 15.43 7.84
C GLU A 15 19.23 15.66 6.70
N LYS A 16 18.13 14.91 6.70
CA LYS A 16 16.99 15.16 5.81
C LYS A 16 16.40 16.51 6.16
N GLN A 17 16.82 17.55 5.48
CA GLN A 17 16.11 18.83 5.52
C GLN A 17 14.73 18.65 4.93
N THR A 18 13.72 18.63 5.78
CA THR A 18 12.32 18.71 5.34
C THR A 18 12.07 20.12 4.85
N VAL A 19 12.13 20.34 3.56
CA VAL A 19 11.81 21.63 2.95
C VAL A 19 10.29 21.83 3.04
N ILE A 20 9.84 22.68 3.96
CA ILE A 20 8.44 23.06 4.10
C ILE A 20 8.17 24.21 3.15
N PHE A 21 7.52 23.93 2.01
CA PHE A 21 7.08 24.98 1.09
C PHE A 21 5.79 25.66 1.59
N PRO A 22 5.66 27.00 1.46
CA PRO A 22 4.39 27.70 1.69
C PRO A 22 3.30 27.12 0.76
N LYS A 23 2.03 27.09 1.21
CA LYS A 23 0.90 26.48 0.45
C LYS A 23 0.82 26.90 -1.03
N LYS A 24 1.14 28.18 -1.33
CA LYS A 24 1.12 28.70 -2.71
C LYS A 24 2.23 28.13 -3.62
N ASN A 25 3.40 27.83 -3.04
CA ASN A 25 4.52 27.22 -3.78
C ASN A 25 4.36 25.69 -3.90
N ARG A 26 3.58 25.08 -3.02
CA ARG A 26 3.27 23.65 -3.06
C ARG A 26 2.44 23.28 -4.28
N GLN A 27 1.40 24.06 -4.61
CA GLN A 27 0.60 23.87 -5.84
C GLN A 27 1.44 24.03 -7.11
N CYS A 28 2.34 24.99 -7.14
CA CYS A 28 3.22 25.21 -8.28
C CYS A 28 4.26 24.07 -8.43
N ALA A 29 4.81 23.57 -7.32
CA ALA A 29 5.70 22.41 -7.33
C ALA A 29 4.98 21.12 -7.75
N GLU A 30 3.75 20.91 -7.27
CA GLU A 30 2.91 19.76 -7.65
C GLU A 30 2.55 19.80 -9.15
N GLN A 31 2.26 20.98 -9.73
CA GLN A 31 2.01 21.14 -11.16
C GLN A 31 3.27 20.84 -12.00
N LEU A 32 4.44 21.33 -11.59
CA LEU A 32 5.70 21.04 -12.25
C LEU A 32 6.10 19.56 -12.23
N LEU A 33 5.59 18.82 -11.23
CA LEU A 33 5.88 17.40 -11.05
C LEU A 33 4.89 16.49 -11.80
N THR A 34 3.67 16.99 -12.10
CA THR A 34 2.59 16.22 -12.71
C THR A 34 2.43 16.46 -14.21
N GLU A 35 2.87 17.61 -14.74
CA GLU A 35 2.84 17.88 -16.18
C GLU A 35 4.10 17.32 -16.87
N PRO A 36 4.00 16.83 -18.13
CA PRO A 36 5.15 16.40 -18.91
C PRO A 36 6.07 17.60 -19.19
N SER A 37 7.03 17.82 -18.33
CA SER A 37 7.97 18.93 -18.39
C SER A 37 9.42 18.44 -18.46
N GLU A 38 10.32 19.28 -18.95
CA GLU A 38 11.77 18.97 -18.94
C GLU A 38 12.31 18.71 -17.52
N TYR A 39 11.63 19.24 -16.51
CA TYR A 39 11.98 19.05 -15.11
C TYR A 39 11.76 17.61 -14.62
N GLN A 40 10.85 16.85 -15.23
CA GLN A 40 10.67 15.42 -14.92
C GLN A 40 11.92 14.61 -15.24
N LYS A 41 12.72 15.02 -16.23
CA LYS A 41 13.98 14.37 -16.57
C LYS A 41 15.08 14.59 -15.52
N LEU A 42 14.95 15.64 -14.71
CA LEU A 42 15.87 16.00 -13.63
C LEU A 42 15.48 15.34 -12.29
N LEU A 43 14.28 14.80 -12.21
CA LEU A 43 13.84 14.10 -11.01
C LEU A 43 14.51 12.74 -10.94
N SER A 44 14.93 12.36 -9.74
CA SER A 44 15.43 11.01 -9.46
C SER A 44 14.46 9.97 -10.04
N PRO A 45 14.94 8.90 -10.72
CA PRO A 45 14.09 7.82 -11.21
C PRO A 45 13.23 7.18 -10.13
N PHE A 46 13.59 7.39 -8.85
CA PHE A 46 12.83 6.94 -7.67
C PHE A 46 11.73 7.92 -7.24
N PHE A 47 11.72 9.15 -7.76
CA PHE A 47 10.67 10.11 -7.46
C PHE A 47 9.55 10.01 -8.49
N LYS A 48 8.51 9.24 -8.16
CA LYS A 48 7.28 9.14 -8.95
C LYS A 48 6.16 9.81 -8.14
N PRO A 49 5.74 11.05 -8.47
CA PRO A 49 4.60 11.64 -7.81
C PRO A 49 3.35 10.82 -8.12
N ILE A 50 2.55 10.55 -7.09
CA ILE A 50 1.21 10.00 -7.29
C ILE A 50 0.40 11.05 -8.06
N SER A 51 -0.34 10.64 -9.11
CA SER A 51 -1.20 11.55 -9.84
C SER A 51 -2.23 12.18 -8.90
N ARG A 52 -2.62 13.43 -9.17
CA ARG A 52 -3.64 14.13 -8.37
C ARG A 52 -4.95 13.35 -8.31
N GLU A 53 -5.35 12.75 -9.42
CA GLU A 53 -6.55 11.90 -9.50
C GLU A 53 -6.49 10.73 -8.50
N LEU A 54 -5.36 10.05 -8.39
CA LEU A 54 -5.18 8.91 -7.48
C LEU A 54 -5.16 9.35 -6.01
N LEU A 55 -4.57 10.52 -5.71
CA LEU A 55 -4.62 11.12 -4.38
C LEU A 55 -6.04 11.54 -4.01
N ASP A 56 -6.77 12.19 -4.94
CA ASP A 56 -8.15 12.59 -4.73
C ASP A 56 -9.04 11.36 -4.52
N TRP A 57 -8.81 10.28 -5.31
CA TRP A 57 -9.50 9.01 -5.08
C TRP A 57 -9.19 8.45 -3.69
N GLN A 58 -7.93 8.36 -3.29
CA GLN A 58 -7.53 7.80 -1.99
C GLN A 58 -8.17 8.55 -0.83
N ASN A 59 -8.24 9.88 -0.92
CA ASN A 59 -8.70 10.76 0.14
C ASN A 59 -10.20 11.07 0.09
N SER A 60 -10.91 10.72 -1.01
CA SER A 60 -12.35 10.94 -1.08
C SER A 60 -13.11 9.98 -0.16
N PRO A 61 -14.25 10.42 0.39
CA PRO A 61 -15.08 9.57 1.25
C PRO A 61 -15.48 8.26 0.57
N PHE A 62 -15.49 7.17 1.30
CA PHE A 62 -15.95 5.86 0.86
C PHE A 62 -16.61 5.11 2.02
N THR A 63 -17.43 4.11 1.70
CA THR A 63 -18.05 3.24 2.68
C THR A 63 -17.05 2.16 3.11
N GLN A 64 -16.73 2.15 4.40
CA GLN A 64 -15.88 1.12 5.01
C GLN A 64 -16.74 0.08 5.72
N SER A 65 -16.21 -1.14 5.85
CA SER A 65 -16.86 -2.21 6.63
C SER A 65 -17.21 -1.75 8.04
N LYS A 66 -18.43 -2.12 8.48
CA LYS A 66 -18.89 -1.91 9.86
C LYS A 66 -18.92 -3.23 10.64
N GLU A 67 -18.45 -4.32 10.04
CA GLU A 67 -18.44 -5.63 10.67
C GLU A 67 -17.32 -5.70 11.72
N TYR A 68 -17.61 -6.26 12.88
CA TYR A 68 -16.65 -6.51 13.97
C TYR A 68 -15.74 -5.29 14.30
N PRO A 69 -16.32 -4.12 14.64
CA PRO A 69 -15.52 -2.91 14.91
C PRO A 69 -14.58 -3.08 16.10
N GLU A 70 -14.88 -3.99 17.03
CA GLU A 70 -14.04 -4.33 18.18
C GLU A 70 -12.70 -4.98 17.79
N GLN A 71 -12.59 -5.51 16.58
CA GLN A 71 -11.35 -6.11 16.07
C GLN A 71 -10.40 -5.07 15.47
N LEU A 72 -10.87 -3.86 15.18
CA LEU A 72 -10.06 -2.75 14.69
C LEU A 72 -9.22 -2.18 15.85
N THR A 73 -8.05 -2.76 16.10
CA THR A 73 -7.25 -2.48 17.30
C THR A 73 -5.83 -2.01 17.01
N ILE A 74 -5.32 -2.18 15.79
CA ILE A 74 -3.93 -1.91 15.45
C ILE A 74 -3.85 -0.67 14.56
N LYS A 75 -3.17 0.38 15.02
CA LYS A 75 -2.92 1.59 14.22
C LYS A 75 -1.79 1.32 13.23
N ALA A 76 -2.09 1.38 11.94
CA ALA A 76 -1.15 1.21 10.85
C ALA A 76 -0.42 2.52 10.48
N CYS A 77 0.59 2.42 9.61
CA CYS A 77 1.44 3.56 9.22
C CYS A 77 0.70 4.62 8.40
N SER A 78 -0.29 4.23 7.61
CA SER A 78 -1.15 5.17 6.87
C SER A 78 -2.09 5.99 7.76
N GLY A 79 -2.30 5.55 8.99
CA GLY A 79 -3.28 6.07 9.93
C GLY A 79 -4.55 5.23 10.04
N ASN A 80 -4.74 4.23 9.18
CA ASN A 80 -5.83 3.25 9.29
C ASN A 80 -5.75 2.49 10.62
N ILE A 81 -6.91 2.05 11.11
CA ILE A 81 -6.98 1.07 12.19
C ILE A 81 -7.34 -0.26 11.54
N VAL A 82 -6.46 -1.25 11.69
CA VAL A 82 -6.58 -2.56 11.04
C VAL A 82 -6.79 -3.69 12.07
N ARG A 83 -7.15 -4.88 11.60
CA ARG A 83 -7.55 -6.02 12.47
C ARG A 83 -6.37 -6.89 12.87
N SER A 84 -5.32 -6.99 12.03
CA SER A 84 -4.20 -7.88 12.25
C SER A 84 -2.86 -7.21 12.04
N LYS A 85 -1.79 -7.82 12.59
CA LYS A 85 -0.41 -7.38 12.38
C LYS A 85 0.01 -7.54 10.91
N SER A 86 -0.49 -8.57 10.24
CA SER A 86 -0.21 -8.83 8.82
C SER A 86 -0.86 -7.77 7.93
N GLU A 87 -2.08 -7.32 8.24
CA GLU A 87 -2.69 -6.17 7.57
C GLU A 87 -1.91 -4.88 7.84
N ALA A 88 -1.44 -4.65 9.08
CA ALA A 88 -0.59 -3.49 9.39
C ALA A 88 0.75 -3.53 8.62
N LEU A 89 1.30 -4.71 8.38
CA LEU A 89 2.50 -4.91 7.55
C LEU A 89 2.22 -4.53 6.09
N ILE A 90 1.12 -5.04 5.51
CA ILE A 90 0.71 -4.72 4.14
C ILE A 90 0.44 -3.21 3.98
N ASP A 91 -0.31 -2.60 4.91
CA ASP A 91 -0.55 -1.15 4.96
C ASP A 91 0.74 -0.36 4.95
N MET A 92 1.71 -0.74 5.81
CA MET A 92 3.01 -0.07 5.91
C MET A 92 3.75 -0.09 4.57
N PHE A 93 3.77 -1.22 3.88
CA PHE A 93 4.46 -1.36 2.60
C PHE A 93 3.76 -0.59 1.49
N LEU A 94 2.44 -0.63 1.40
CA LEU A 94 1.66 0.17 0.45
C LEU A 94 1.90 1.67 0.68
N PHE A 95 1.85 2.11 1.94
CA PHE A 95 2.04 3.50 2.33
C PHE A 95 3.47 3.99 2.04
N LYS A 96 4.49 3.22 2.46
CA LYS A 96 5.91 3.53 2.23
C LYS A 96 6.23 3.69 0.75
N ASN A 97 5.66 2.84 -0.10
CA ASN A 97 5.86 2.84 -1.55
C ASN A 97 4.93 3.79 -2.30
N LYS A 98 4.11 4.58 -1.59
CA LYS A 98 3.19 5.56 -2.16
C LYS A 98 2.21 4.92 -3.16
N ILE A 99 1.78 3.71 -2.89
CA ILE A 99 0.76 3.02 -3.67
C ILE A 99 -0.60 3.44 -3.11
N PRO A 100 -1.50 4.05 -3.90
CA PRO A 100 -2.81 4.49 -3.41
C PRO A 100 -3.69 3.30 -3.05
N PHE A 101 -4.26 3.30 -1.86
CA PHE A 101 -5.15 2.24 -1.39
C PHE A 101 -6.22 2.74 -0.41
N ARG A 102 -7.26 1.92 -0.24
CA ARG A 102 -8.32 2.05 0.77
C ARG A 102 -8.43 0.75 1.53
N TYR A 103 -8.56 0.83 2.83
CA TYR A 103 -8.74 -0.32 3.71
C TYR A 103 -10.22 -0.63 3.90
N GLU A 104 -10.62 -1.90 3.71
CA GLU A 104 -12.01 -2.39 3.84
C GLU A 104 -13.05 -1.54 3.08
N CYS A 105 -12.71 -1.09 1.86
CA CYS A 105 -13.61 -0.33 1.01
C CYS A 105 -14.67 -1.24 0.40
N GLU A 106 -15.93 -0.81 0.40
CA GLU A 106 -17.04 -1.61 -0.18
C GLU A 106 -16.82 -1.91 -1.66
N LEU A 107 -17.15 -3.13 -2.05
CA LEU A 107 -17.11 -3.63 -3.41
C LEU A 107 -18.39 -4.40 -3.71
N TYR A 108 -19.04 -4.06 -4.81
CA TYR A 108 -20.27 -4.73 -5.27
C TYR A 108 -19.91 -5.89 -6.19
N LEU A 109 -20.26 -7.11 -5.79
CA LEU A 109 -20.20 -8.32 -6.61
C LEU A 109 -21.65 -8.73 -6.95
N GLY A 110 -22.17 -8.21 -8.06
CA GLY A 110 -23.60 -8.34 -8.38
C GLY A 110 -24.48 -7.71 -7.29
N ASN A 111 -25.28 -8.52 -6.63
CA ASN A 111 -26.16 -8.09 -5.52
C ASN A 111 -25.49 -8.26 -4.13
N GLN A 112 -24.26 -8.72 -4.08
CA GLN A 112 -23.51 -8.92 -2.84
C GLN A 112 -22.54 -7.76 -2.63
N ILE A 113 -22.45 -7.27 -1.40
CA ILE A 113 -21.40 -6.32 -0.99
C ILE A 113 -20.32 -7.11 -0.26
N VAL A 114 -19.08 -6.90 -0.64
CA VAL A 114 -17.90 -7.45 0.02
C VAL A 114 -16.93 -6.33 0.36
N TYR A 115 -16.06 -6.59 1.31
CA TYR A 115 -15.03 -5.65 1.75
C TYR A 115 -13.69 -6.34 1.60
N PRO A 116 -12.92 -6.07 0.53
CA PRO A 116 -11.53 -6.51 0.43
C PRO A 116 -10.71 -5.86 1.54
N ASP A 117 -9.71 -6.55 2.07
CA ASP A 117 -8.83 -5.93 3.07
C ASP A 117 -8.20 -4.66 2.49
N PHE A 118 -7.72 -4.72 1.25
CA PHE A 118 -7.24 -3.53 0.55
C PHE A 118 -7.80 -3.45 -0.87
N THR A 119 -8.32 -2.28 -1.23
CA THR A 119 -8.59 -1.87 -2.61
C THR A 119 -7.48 -0.93 -3.04
N ILE A 120 -6.75 -1.30 -4.08
CA ILE A 120 -5.50 -0.63 -4.49
C ILE A 120 -5.64 -0.11 -5.91
N ARG A 121 -5.14 1.09 -6.18
CA ARG A 121 -5.00 1.60 -7.54
C ARG A 121 -3.53 1.66 -7.94
N HIS A 122 -3.20 1.02 -9.04
CA HIS A 122 -1.83 0.99 -9.56
C HIS A 122 -1.35 2.41 -9.88
N PRO A 123 -0.20 2.87 -9.32
CA PRO A 123 0.22 4.26 -9.41
C PRO A 123 0.51 4.76 -10.84
N LYS A 124 0.88 3.88 -11.78
CA LYS A 124 1.16 4.25 -13.17
C LYS A 124 -0.04 4.08 -14.11
N THR A 125 -0.84 3.02 -13.91
CA THR A 125 -1.89 2.61 -14.87
C THR A 125 -3.30 2.93 -14.38
N GLY A 126 -3.48 3.23 -13.09
CA GLY A 126 -4.78 3.41 -12.45
C GLY A 126 -5.61 2.13 -12.33
N LYS A 127 -5.13 0.99 -12.81
CA LYS A 127 -5.82 -0.30 -12.68
C LYS A 127 -6.12 -0.61 -11.22
N VAL A 128 -7.28 -1.21 -10.97
CA VAL A 128 -7.72 -1.59 -9.63
C VAL A 128 -7.29 -3.02 -9.35
N TYR A 129 -6.71 -3.22 -8.17
CA TYR A 129 -6.39 -4.50 -7.57
C TYR A 129 -7.05 -4.61 -6.21
N TYR A 130 -7.34 -5.84 -5.80
CA TYR A 130 -7.85 -6.16 -4.47
C TYR A 130 -6.85 -7.07 -3.79
N TRP A 131 -6.59 -6.84 -2.52
CA TRP A 131 -5.71 -7.72 -1.73
C TRP A 131 -6.51 -8.26 -0.55
N GLU A 132 -6.51 -9.58 -0.42
CA GLU A 132 -7.09 -10.33 0.69
C GLU A 132 -5.99 -11.07 1.43
N HIS A 133 -5.93 -10.87 2.74
CA HIS A 133 -5.03 -11.61 3.61
C HIS A 133 -5.81 -12.61 4.47
N PHE A 134 -5.50 -13.88 4.33
CA PHE A 134 -6.19 -14.97 5.03
C PHE A 134 -5.35 -15.47 6.20
N GLY A 135 -5.60 -14.96 7.40
CA GLY A 135 -4.76 -15.08 8.59
C GLY A 135 -4.97 -16.36 9.43
N MET A 136 -5.92 -17.24 9.09
CA MET A 136 -6.27 -18.39 9.93
C MET A 136 -6.44 -19.67 9.10
N MET A 137 -5.44 -19.96 8.23
CA MET A 137 -5.52 -21.10 7.30
C MET A 137 -5.32 -22.47 7.96
N ASP A 138 -5.02 -22.52 9.24
CA ASP A 138 -5.06 -23.71 10.09
C ASP A 138 -6.47 -24.04 10.63
N ASP A 139 -7.45 -23.13 10.51
CA ASP A 139 -8.84 -23.37 10.88
C ASP A 139 -9.67 -23.85 9.67
N LYS A 140 -10.20 -25.08 9.74
CA LYS A 140 -10.98 -25.70 8.65
C LYS A 140 -12.26 -24.92 8.30
N ALA A 141 -12.93 -24.32 9.29
CA ALA A 141 -14.15 -23.54 9.05
C ALA A 141 -13.82 -22.22 8.35
N TYR A 142 -12.70 -21.59 8.74
CA TYR A 142 -12.18 -20.40 8.10
C TYR A 142 -11.77 -20.67 6.65
N VAL A 143 -11.01 -21.75 6.38
CA VAL A 143 -10.63 -22.15 5.02
C VAL A 143 -11.84 -22.33 4.12
N LYS A 144 -12.94 -22.96 4.64
CA LYS A 144 -14.17 -23.10 3.86
C LYS A 144 -14.81 -21.75 3.51
N LYS A 145 -14.76 -20.77 4.41
CA LYS A 145 -15.24 -19.39 4.15
C LYS A 145 -14.35 -18.69 3.13
N THR A 146 -13.03 -18.82 3.28
CA THR A 146 -12.03 -18.28 2.35
C THR A 146 -12.26 -18.79 0.92
N CYS A 147 -12.42 -20.11 0.74
CA CYS A 147 -12.71 -20.69 -0.57
C CYS A 147 -14.01 -20.12 -1.19
N LYS A 148 -15.07 -19.94 -0.39
CA LYS A 148 -16.32 -19.32 -0.87
C LYS A 148 -16.11 -17.85 -1.26
N LYS A 149 -15.32 -17.09 -0.50
CA LYS A 149 -15.02 -15.68 -0.78
C LYS A 149 -14.24 -15.58 -2.12
N ILE A 150 -13.19 -16.39 -2.29
CA ILE A 150 -12.40 -16.44 -3.54
C ILE A 150 -13.28 -16.86 -4.73
N TYR A 151 -14.13 -17.86 -4.57
CA TYR A 151 -15.07 -18.30 -5.61
C TYR A 151 -16.03 -17.16 -6.00
N SER A 152 -16.56 -16.41 -5.02
CA SER A 152 -17.42 -15.24 -5.28
C SER A 152 -16.69 -14.18 -6.10
N TYR A 153 -15.44 -13.85 -5.78
CA TYR A 153 -14.61 -12.95 -6.60
C TYR A 153 -14.48 -13.46 -8.03
N SER A 154 -14.08 -14.73 -8.18
CA SER A 154 -13.78 -15.33 -9.48
C SER A 154 -15.01 -15.36 -10.40
N THR A 155 -16.20 -15.68 -9.87
CA THR A 155 -17.46 -15.70 -10.63
C THR A 155 -17.93 -14.31 -11.07
N HIS A 156 -17.39 -13.25 -10.47
CA HIS A 156 -17.66 -11.86 -10.86
C HIS A 156 -16.49 -11.22 -11.62
N GLY A 157 -15.58 -12.03 -12.17
CA GLY A 157 -14.50 -11.55 -13.03
C GLY A 157 -13.27 -11.00 -12.32
N ILE A 158 -13.22 -11.08 -10.99
CA ILE A 158 -12.04 -10.69 -10.19
C ILE A 158 -11.20 -11.95 -9.93
N ILE A 159 -10.21 -12.16 -10.79
CA ILE A 159 -9.47 -13.42 -10.86
C ILE A 159 -8.25 -13.40 -9.92
N PRO A 160 -8.05 -14.45 -9.09
CA PRO A 160 -6.83 -14.60 -8.29
C PRO A 160 -5.58 -14.52 -9.17
N SER A 161 -4.52 -13.92 -8.66
CA SER A 161 -3.24 -13.67 -9.34
C SER A 161 -3.32 -12.76 -10.57
N VAL A 162 -4.49 -12.21 -10.91
CA VAL A 162 -4.66 -11.21 -11.97
C VAL A 162 -5.05 -9.85 -11.38
N GLN A 163 -6.18 -9.81 -10.68
CA GLN A 163 -6.70 -8.60 -10.02
C GLN A 163 -6.86 -8.80 -8.51
N LEU A 164 -7.00 -10.06 -8.07
CA LEU A 164 -7.08 -10.42 -6.66
C LEU A 164 -5.73 -10.96 -6.19
N ILE A 165 -5.05 -10.17 -5.39
CA ILE A 165 -3.85 -10.56 -4.67
C ILE A 165 -4.31 -11.31 -3.42
N THR A 166 -3.73 -12.48 -3.15
CA THR A 166 -4.07 -13.28 -1.98
C THR A 166 -2.81 -13.66 -1.22
N THR A 167 -2.83 -13.45 0.09
CA THR A 167 -1.79 -13.91 1.00
C THR A 167 -2.40 -14.76 2.10
N TYR A 168 -1.64 -15.70 2.60
CA TYR A 168 -2.09 -16.70 3.54
C TYR A 168 -1.11 -16.83 4.70
N GLU A 169 -1.63 -17.05 5.90
CA GLU A 169 -0.81 -17.41 7.04
C GLU A 169 -1.47 -18.45 7.93
N THR A 170 -0.65 -19.13 8.71
CA THR A 170 -1.04 -20.01 9.80
C THR A 170 -0.25 -19.61 11.05
N LYS A 171 -0.55 -20.21 12.19
CA LYS A 171 0.21 -19.97 13.43
C LYS A 171 1.70 -20.31 13.29
N GLU A 172 2.03 -21.31 12.48
CA GLU A 172 3.41 -21.78 12.27
C GLU A 172 4.11 -21.04 11.13
N ASN A 173 3.36 -20.52 10.16
CA ASN A 173 3.88 -19.85 8.97
C ASN A 173 3.23 -18.45 8.84
N PRO A 174 3.75 -17.44 9.52
CA PRO A 174 3.25 -16.07 9.44
C PRO A 174 3.59 -15.44 8.09
N LEU A 175 2.89 -14.37 7.74
CA LEU A 175 3.22 -13.56 6.56
C LEU A 175 4.61 -12.93 6.71
N LEU A 176 5.49 -13.21 5.78
CA LEU A 176 6.86 -12.70 5.76
C LEU A 176 6.94 -11.35 5.04
N ILE A 177 7.90 -10.53 5.45
CA ILE A 177 8.20 -9.24 4.82
C ILE A 177 8.58 -9.44 3.35
N GLU A 178 9.44 -10.40 3.09
CA GLU A 178 9.94 -10.75 1.76
C GLU A 178 8.78 -11.08 0.80
N THR A 179 7.77 -11.81 1.28
CA THR A 179 6.58 -12.13 0.48
C THR A 179 5.80 -10.85 0.08
N VAL A 180 5.69 -9.89 1.00
CA VAL A 180 5.02 -8.61 0.71
C VAL A 180 5.82 -7.80 -0.32
N GLU A 181 7.16 -7.77 -0.18
CA GLU A 181 8.06 -7.08 -1.12
C GLU A 181 7.98 -7.69 -2.53
N GLU A 182 8.05 -9.01 -2.66
CA GLU A 182 7.91 -9.74 -3.93
C GLU A 182 6.55 -9.45 -4.61
N ILE A 183 5.47 -9.40 -3.84
CA ILE A 183 4.14 -9.03 -4.36
C ILE A 183 4.14 -7.60 -4.88
N LEU A 184 4.72 -6.65 -4.15
CA LEU A 184 4.76 -5.25 -4.60
C LEU A 184 5.64 -5.07 -5.84
N GLU A 185 6.74 -5.78 -5.94
CA GLU A 185 7.57 -5.80 -7.15
C GLU A 185 6.78 -6.33 -8.34
N HIS A 186 6.12 -7.49 -8.16
CA HIS A 186 5.37 -8.16 -9.22
C HIS A 186 4.18 -7.34 -9.75
N TYR A 187 3.37 -6.76 -8.85
CA TYR A 187 2.12 -6.09 -9.26
C TYR A 187 2.28 -4.59 -9.50
N PHE A 188 3.25 -3.93 -8.89
CA PHE A 188 3.34 -2.46 -8.87
C PHE A 188 4.69 -1.91 -9.34
N ASP A 189 5.59 -2.76 -9.82
CA ASP A 189 6.95 -2.40 -10.27
C ASP A 189 7.73 -1.62 -9.19
N VAL A 190 7.57 -1.99 -7.94
CA VAL A 190 8.35 -1.43 -6.84
C VAL A 190 9.71 -2.10 -6.84
N VAL A 191 10.77 -1.32 -6.99
CA VAL A 191 12.15 -1.82 -6.88
C VAL A 191 12.56 -1.69 -5.41
N SER A 192 12.85 -2.82 -4.78
CA SER A 192 13.39 -2.90 -3.41
C SER A 192 14.81 -2.36 -3.31
#